data_1db5005e359b1a33c21fff3790909d78
#
_entry.id   1db5005e359b1a33c21fff3790909d78
#
_cell.length_a   1.000
_cell.length_b   1.000
_cell.length_c   1.000
_cell.angle_alpha   90.00
_cell.angle_beta   90.00
_cell.angle_gamma   90.00
#
_symmetry.space_group_name_H-M   'P 1'
#
loop_
_entity.id
_entity.type
_entity.pdbx_description
1 polymer ?
#
loop_
_entity_poly.entity_id
_entity_poly.type
_entity_poly.pdbx_seq_one_letter_code
_entity_poly.pdbx_strand_id
1 'polypeptide(L)'
;RGLGDVYKRQLVLRPADVVETTVAWKLAMENVYTPTALILSRQNITDLPAKENRYQEALQAEKGAYIVNEDANADVILLASGSEVSTLVEGAALLRAEGIKVRIVSVPSEGLFRSQSKEYQESILPAGSRIFGLTAGLPVNLEGLVGPNGKVWGLESFGFSAPYKVLDEKLGFTAKNVYNQVKELLA
;
A
#
# COMPACT_ATOMS: atom_id res chain seq x y z
N ARG A 1 -6.61 -3.95 30.57
CA ARG A 1 -5.77 -3.61 29.40
C ARG A 1 -6.43 -4.26 28.19
N GLY A 2 -6.95 -3.46 27.25
CA GLY A 2 -7.69 -3.97 26.12
C GLY A 2 -6.78 -4.50 25.00
N LEU A 3 -7.35 -5.27 24.07
CA LEU A 3 -6.67 -5.78 22.87
C LEU A 3 -5.89 -4.70 22.09
N GLY A 4 -6.32 -3.44 22.13
CA GLY A 4 -5.61 -2.32 21.52
C GLY A 4 -4.18 -2.08 22.02
N ASP A 5 -3.86 -2.45 23.26
CA ASP A 5 -2.49 -2.37 23.78
C ASP A 5 -1.58 -3.47 23.25
N VAL A 6 -2.15 -4.60 22.86
CA VAL A 6 -1.41 -5.73 22.27
C VAL A 6 -0.98 -5.37 20.84
N TYR A 7 -1.87 -4.79 20.03
CA TYR A 7 -1.56 -4.37 18.65
C TYR A 7 -0.55 -3.24 18.57
N LYS A 8 -0.55 -2.31 19.51
CA LYS A 8 0.44 -1.22 19.59
C LYS A 8 1.87 -1.68 19.88
N ARG A 9 2.05 -2.95 20.30
CA ARG A 9 3.33 -3.54 20.65
C ARG A 9 3.81 -4.59 19.64
N GLN A 10 3.22 -4.64 18.47
CA GLN A 10 3.61 -5.58 17.42
C GLN A 10 4.15 -4.82 16.22
N LEU A 11 5.19 -5.38 15.61
CA LEU A 11 5.59 -5.00 14.27
C LEU A 11 4.75 -5.79 13.28
N VAL A 12 3.89 -5.12 12.53
CA VAL A 12 3.08 -5.75 11.49
C VAL A 12 3.64 -5.36 10.14
N LEU A 13 3.96 -6.36 9.31
CA LEU A 13 4.54 -6.20 7.99
C LEU A 13 3.69 -6.95 6.96
N ARG A 14 3.25 -6.26 5.92
CA ARG A 14 2.49 -6.80 4.80
C ARG A 14 3.20 -6.47 3.49
N PRO A 15 4.21 -7.27 3.12
CA PRO A 15 5.05 -7.01 1.94
C PRO A 15 4.29 -7.21 0.63
N ALA A 16 4.66 -6.43 -0.39
CA ALA A 16 3.98 -6.37 -1.68
C ALA A 16 4.59 -7.30 -2.75
N ASP A 17 5.85 -7.72 -2.59
CA ASP A 17 6.54 -8.62 -3.51
C ASP A 17 7.60 -9.48 -2.78
N VAL A 18 8.31 -10.31 -3.51
CA VAL A 18 9.35 -11.18 -2.94
C VAL A 18 10.50 -10.36 -2.33
N VAL A 19 10.81 -9.22 -2.91
CA VAL A 19 11.92 -8.37 -2.44
C VAL A 19 11.54 -7.65 -1.15
N GLU A 20 10.34 -7.05 -1.08
CA GLU A 20 9.82 -6.53 0.20
C GLU A 20 9.70 -7.63 1.26
N THR A 21 9.34 -8.87 0.87
CA THR A 21 9.28 -10.00 1.80
C THR A 21 10.66 -10.29 2.39
N THR A 22 11.72 -10.21 1.59
CA THR A 22 13.10 -10.36 2.08
C THR A 22 13.46 -9.28 3.12
N VAL A 23 13.10 -8.03 2.84
CA VAL A 23 13.29 -6.91 3.80
C VAL A 23 12.43 -7.10 5.05
N ALA A 24 11.20 -7.56 4.90
CA ALA A 24 10.32 -7.84 6.03
C ALA A 24 10.87 -8.94 6.95
N TRP A 25 11.47 -9.99 6.40
CA TRP A 25 12.18 -11.02 7.18
C TRP A 25 13.40 -10.45 7.90
N LYS A 26 14.20 -9.61 7.23
CA LYS A 26 15.32 -8.91 7.88
C LYS A 26 14.84 -8.13 9.10
N LEU A 27 13.80 -7.30 8.93
CA LEU A 27 13.21 -6.52 10.02
C LEU A 27 12.67 -7.40 11.15
N ALA A 28 12.03 -8.52 10.82
CA ALA A 28 11.49 -9.46 11.80
C ALA A 28 12.61 -10.08 12.66
N MET A 29 13.75 -10.41 12.05
CA MET A 29 14.91 -11.00 12.75
C MET A 29 15.64 -9.97 13.60
N GLU A 30 15.68 -8.71 13.17
CA GLU A 30 16.30 -7.61 13.93
C GLU A 30 15.42 -7.11 15.08
N ASN A 31 14.10 -7.33 15.01
CA ASN A 31 13.15 -6.92 16.03
C ASN A 31 13.09 -7.91 17.19
N VAL A 32 14.00 -7.75 18.15
CA VAL A 32 14.12 -8.65 19.31
C VAL A 32 13.25 -8.26 20.52
N TYR A 33 12.56 -7.11 20.47
CA TYR A 33 11.85 -6.57 21.62
C TYR A 33 10.34 -6.75 21.58
N THR A 34 9.77 -6.97 20.39
CA THR A 34 8.34 -7.10 20.20
C THR A 34 8.01 -8.22 19.22
N PRO A 35 6.82 -8.82 19.30
CA PRO A 35 6.39 -9.79 18.28
C PRO A 35 6.31 -9.13 16.90
N THR A 36 6.67 -9.88 15.86
CA THR A 36 6.51 -9.48 14.47
C THR A 36 5.51 -10.38 13.78
N ALA A 37 4.53 -9.77 13.12
CA ALA A 37 3.56 -10.44 12.27
C ALA A 37 3.88 -10.18 10.80
N LEU A 38 4.15 -11.24 10.03
CA LEU A 38 4.31 -11.20 8.58
C LEU A 38 3.01 -11.66 7.93
N ILE A 39 2.32 -10.75 7.23
CA ILE A 39 1.07 -11.03 6.53
C ILE A 39 1.38 -11.31 5.07
N LEU A 40 1.42 -12.58 4.71
CA LEU A 40 1.80 -13.02 3.37
C LEU A 40 0.56 -13.48 2.58
N SER A 41 0.62 -13.35 1.25
CA SER A 41 -0.44 -13.82 0.36
C SER A 41 -0.32 -15.33 0.08
N ARG A 42 -1.44 -15.96 -0.27
CA ARG A 42 -1.47 -17.35 -0.76
C ARG A 42 -1.26 -17.46 -2.27
N GLN A 43 -1.65 -16.41 -3.02
CA GLN A 43 -1.47 -16.32 -4.45
C GLN A 43 -0.06 -15.84 -4.81
N ASN A 44 0.36 -16.14 -6.02
CA ASN A 44 1.57 -15.58 -6.58
C ASN A 44 1.38 -14.07 -6.78
N ILE A 45 2.37 -13.30 -6.38
CA ILE A 45 2.41 -11.85 -6.54
C ILE A 45 3.48 -11.51 -7.58
N THR A 46 3.19 -10.55 -8.44
CA THR A 46 4.14 -10.02 -9.41
C THR A 46 5.11 -9.06 -8.71
N ASP A 47 6.39 -9.14 -9.04
CA ASP A 47 7.39 -8.20 -8.52
C ASP A 47 7.07 -6.77 -8.97
N LEU A 48 7.28 -5.82 -8.07
CA LEU A 48 7.09 -4.41 -8.35
C LEU A 48 8.19 -3.89 -9.28
N PRO A 49 7.87 -2.89 -10.11
CA PRO A 49 8.87 -2.28 -10.99
C PRO A 49 9.97 -1.62 -10.17
N ALA A 50 11.19 -1.65 -10.70
CA ALA A 50 12.34 -0.94 -10.17
C ALA A 50 12.76 0.20 -11.09
N LYS A 51 13.31 1.27 -10.53
CA LYS A 51 13.99 2.32 -11.32
C LYS A 51 15.39 1.86 -11.74
N GLU A 52 16.14 1.30 -10.76
CA GLU A 52 17.51 0.81 -10.97
C GLU A 52 17.70 -0.56 -10.31
N ASN A 53 17.49 -0.64 -9.00
CA ASN A 53 17.70 -1.85 -8.21
C ASN A 53 16.56 -2.05 -7.22
N ARG A 54 15.70 -3.03 -7.48
CA ARG A 54 14.52 -3.30 -6.66
C ARG A 54 14.85 -3.56 -5.18
N TYR A 55 15.95 -4.26 -4.89
CA TYR A 55 16.33 -4.55 -3.51
C TYR A 55 16.73 -3.29 -2.76
N GLN A 56 17.54 -2.43 -3.37
CA GLN A 56 17.95 -1.17 -2.75
C GLN A 56 16.75 -0.24 -2.49
N GLU A 57 15.81 -0.21 -3.42
CA GLU A 57 14.58 0.55 -3.28
C GLU A 57 13.69 -0.03 -2.18
N ALA A 58 13.55 -1.36 -2.11
CA ALA A 58 12.76 -2.06 -1.11
C ALA A 58 13.31 -1.93 0.32
N LEU A 59 14.61 -1.65 0.50
CA LEU A 59 15.17 -1.36 1.83
C LEU A 59 14.47 -0.18 2.51
N GLN A 60 13.88 0.74 1.75
CA GLN A 60 13.09 1.83 2.32
C GLN A 60 11.82 1.34 3.05
N ALA A 61 11.39 0.09 2.84
CA ALA A 61 10.33 -0.55 3.63
C ALA A 61 10.63 -0.58 5.13
N GLU A 62 11.90 -0.46 5.53
CA GLU A 62 12.34 -0.28 6.92
C GLU A 62 11.72 0.96 7.58
N LYS A 63 11.32 1.96 6.79
CA LYS A 63 10.62 3.16 7.26
C LYS A 63 9.10 3.01 7.30
N GLY A 64 8.58 1.86 6.89
CA GLY A 64 7.16 1.51 6.92
C GLY A 64 6.35 1.93 5.72
N ALA A 65 6.78 2.94 4.95
CA ALA A 65 6.22 3.32 3.65
C ALA A 65 7.30 3.96 2.78
N TYR A 66 7.19 3.82 1.46
CA TYR A 66 8.11 4.43 0.51
C TYR A 66 7.49 4.56 -0.89
N ILE A 67 8.09 5.41 -1.72
CA ILE A 67 7.66 5.63 -3.10
C ILE A 67 8.23 4.52 -3.99
N VAL A 68 7.35 3.70 -4.55
CA VAL A 68 7.72 2.65 -5.52
C VAL A 68 8.06 3.26 -6.88
N ASN A 69 7.19 4.15 -7.34
CA ASN A 69 7.34 4.85 -8.62
C ASN A 69 6.58 6.17 -8.58
N GLU A 70 7.08 7.19 -9.29
CA GLU A 70 6.41 8.49 -9.36
C GLU A 70 6.70 9.23 -10.65
N ASP A 71 5.72 9.98 -11.09
CA ASP A 71 5.83 10.98 -12.15
C ASP A 71 6.09 12.36 -11.52
N ALA A 72 6.81 13.22 -12.20
CA ALA A 72 7.03 14.59 -11.72
C ALA A 72 5.69 15.34 -11.57
N ASN A 73 5.48 15.98 -10.41
CA ASN A 73 4.24 16.69 -10.08
C ASN A 73 2.99 15.79 -10.21
N ALA A 74 2.97 14.69 -9.47
CA ALA A 74 1.87 13.75 -9.50
C ALA A 74 0.52 14.42 -9.15
N ASP A 75 -0.51 14.15 -9.94
CA ASP A 75 -1.89 14.63 -9.73
C ASP A 75 -2.58 13.85 -8.63
N VAL A 76 -2.18 12.59 -8.44
CA VAL A 76 -2.73 11.67 -7.45
C VAL A 76 -1.68 10.73 -6.88
N ILE A 77 -1.83 10.38 -5.61
CA ILE A 77 -1.05 9.35 -4.94
C ILE A 77 -1.90 8.09 -4.82
N LEU A 78 -1.37 6.95 -5.24
CA LEU A 78 -1.96 5.63 -5.05
C LEU A 78 -1.23 4.91 -3.91
N LEU A 79 -1.97 4.44 -2.91
CA LEU A 79 -1.42 3.93 -1.67
C LEU A 79 -2.03 2.55 -1.34
N ALA A 80 -1.19 1.57 -1.10
CA ALA A 80 -1.60 0.24 -0.66
C ALA A 80 -0.50 -0.49 0.11
N SER A 81 -0.84 -1.64 0.67
CA SER A 81 0.11 -2.61 1.23
C SER A 81 -0.13 -4.00 0.64
N GLY A 82 0.90 -4.85 0.61
CA GLY A 82 0.77 -6.23 0.14
C GLY A 82 0.41 -6.32 -1.35
N SER A 83 -0.34 -7.35 -1.71
CA SER A 83 -0.71 -7.65 -3.10
C SER A 83 -1.42 -6.52 -3.85
N GLU A 84 -2.10 -5.62 -3.13
CA GLU A 84 -2.83 -4.52 -3.74
C GLU A 84 -1.92 -3.48 -4.39
N VAL A 85 -0.61 -3.44 -4.03
CA VAL A 85 0.35 -2.53 -4.67
C VAL A 85 0.53 -2.87 -6.15
N SER A 86 0.56 -4.15 -6.53
CA SER A 86 0.64 -4.55 -7.94
C SER A 86 -0.61 -4.13 -8.73
N THR A 87 -1.79 -4.22 -8.12
CA THR A 87 -3.05 -3.72 -8.72
C THR A 87 -2.99 -2.20 -8.94
N LEU A 88 -2.39 -1.45 -8.01
CA LEU A 88 -2.18 -0.02 -8.20
C LEU A 88 -1.19 0.28 -9.34
N VAL A 89 -0.14 -0.52 -9.50
CA VAL A 89 0.81 -0.37 -10.63
C VAL A 89 0.10 -0.55 -11.97
N GLU A 90 -0.76 -1.57 -12.08
CA GLU A 90 -1.57 -1.82 -13.28
C GLU A 90 -2.58 -0.68 -13.52
N GLY A 91 -3.26 -0.21 -12.47
CA GLY A 91 -4.19 0.93 -12.54
C GLY A 91 -3.50 2.24 -12.94
N ALA A 92 -2.28 2.47 -12.42
CA ALA A 92 -1.47 3.63 -12.78
C ALA A 92 -1.10 3.65 -14.27
N ALA A 93 -0.88 2.49 -14.88
CA ALA A 93 -0.61 2.42 -16.32
C ALA A 93 -1.80 2.94 -17.15
N LEU A 94 -3.05 2.62 -16.72
CA LEU A 94 -4.27 3.13 -17.37
C LEU A 94 -4.41 4.66 -17.18
N LEU A 95 -4.13 5.17 -15.99
CA LEU A 95 -4.19 6.61 -15.70
C LEU A 95 -3.15 7.39 -16.52
N ARG A 96 -1.91 6.88 -16.59
CA ARG A 96 -0.82 7.47 -17.37
C ARG A 96 -1.13 7.52 -18.86
N ALA A 97 -1.83 6.53 -19.38
CA ALA A 97 -2.26 6.51 -20.79
C ALA A 97 -3.20 7.69 -21.13
N GLU A 98 -3.87 8.29 -20.15
CA GLU A 98 -4.66 9.52 -20.28
C GLU A 98 -3.93 10.79 -19.83
N GLY A 99 -2.64 10.71 -19.57
CA GLY A 99 -1.81 11.85 -19.17
C GLY A 99 -1.92 12.24 -17.68
N ILE A 100 -2.60 11.42 -16.85
CA ILE A 100 -2.69 11.63 -15.40
C ILE A 100 -1.37 11.18 -14.75
N LYS A 101 -0.73 12.07 -14.02
CA LYS A 101 0.53 11.80 -13.33
C LYS A 101 0.29 11.15 -11.98
N VAL A 102 1.04 10.10 -11.69
CA VAL A 102 0.77 9.22 -10.54
C VAL A 102 2.03 9.03 -9.69
N ARG A 103 1.86 9.06 -8.36
CA ARG A 103 2.83 8.54 -7.40
C ARG A 103 2.27 7.26 -6.80
N ILE A 104 3.05 6.18 -6.77
CA ILE A 104 2.68 4.91 -6.15
C ILE A 104 3.48 4.73 -4.87
N VAL A 105 2.78 4.49 -3.77
CA VAL A 105 3.35 4.31 -2.44
C VAL A 105 3.00 2.92 -1.91
N SER A 106 4.03 2.14 -1.56
CA SER A 106 3.87 0.91 -0.78
C SER A 106 3.95 1.24 0.71
N VAL A 107 3.02 0.70 1.49
CA VAL A 107 2.96 0.85 2.95
C VAL A 107 3.02 -0.53 3.61
N PRO A 108 4.18 -1.21 3.59
CA PRO A 108 4.31 -2.51 4.22
C PRO A 108 4.06 -2.50 5.73
N SER A 109 4.24 -1.36 6.41
CA SER A 109 3.95 -1.21 7.84
C SER A 109 3.50 0.21 8.20
N GLU A 110 2.21 0.38 8.39
CA GLU A 110 1.66 1.68 8.82
C GLU A 110 2.23 2.13 10.18
N GLY A 111 2.41 1.20 11.12
CA GLY A 111 2.95 1.52 12.45
C GLY A 111 4.37 2.10 12.37
N LEU A 112 5.25 1.51 11.57
CA LEU A 112 6.60 2.05 11.34
C LEU A 112 6.56 3.40 10.64
N PHE A 113 5.70 3.57 9.63
CA PHE A 113 5.57 4.83 8.92
C PHE A 113 5.11 5.96 9.84
N ARG A 114 4.11 5.71 10.68
CA ARG A 114 3.61 6.69 11.65
C ARG A 114 4.64 7.05 12.73
N SER A 115 5.63 6.21 12.98
CA SER A 115 6.74 6.48 13.90
C SER A 115 7.87 7.32 13.28
N GLN A 116 7.86 7.53 11.97
CA GLN A 116 8.85 8.36 11.29
C GLN A 116 8.66 9.84 11.62
N SER A 117 9.68 10.64 11.33
CA SER A 117 9.58 12.10 11.45
C SER A 117 8.47 12.65 10.54
N LYS A 118 7.92 13.79 10.92
CA LYS A 118 6.89 14.47 10.11
C LYS A 118 7.39 14.82 8.72
N GLU A 119 8.64 15.24 8.63
CA GLU A 119 9.30 15.57 7.35
C GLU A 119 9.34 14.37 6.43
N TYR A 120 9.65 13.18 6.97
CA TYR A 120 9.61 11.95 6.17
C TYR A 120 8.18 11.60 5.75
N GLN A 121 7.24 11.65 6.68
CA GLN A 121 5.83 11.36 6.36
C GLN A 121 5.31 12.30 5.26
N GLU A 122 5.60 13.60 5.34
CA GLU A 122 5.21 14.60 4.35
C GLU A 122 5.95 14.43 3.01
N SER A 123 7.18 13.95 3.02
CA SER A 123 7.89 13.63 1.77
C SER A 123 7.24 12.50 0.97
N ILE A 124 6.63 11.54 1.67
CA ILE A 124 5.91 10.41 1.07
C ILE A 124 4.46 10.79 0.73
N LEU A 125 3.74 11.38 1.70
CA LEU A 125 2.33 11.78 1.61
C LEU A 125 2.19 13.27 1.95
N PRO A 126 2.46 14.18 0.99
CA PRO A 126 2.36 15.62 1.23
C PRO A 126 0.94 16.03 1.64
N ALA A 127 0.85 16.97 2.59
CA ALA A 127 -0.43 17.49 3.03
C ALA A 127 -1.24 18.09 1.87
N GLY A 128 -2.54 17.82 1.86
CA GLY A 128 -3.45 18.31 0.81
C GLY A 128 -3.43 17.52 -0.50
N SER A 129 -2.58 16.50 -0.64
CA SER A 129 -2.58 15.62 -1.81
C SER A 129 -3.90 14.86 -1.95
N ARG A 130 -4.30 14.59 -3.20
CA ARG A 130 -5.37 13.63 -3.49
C ARG A 130 -4.78 12.23 -3.43
N ILE A 131 -5.29 11.41 -2.51
CA ILE A 131 -4.75 10.06 -2.26
C ILE A 131 -5.85 9.04 -2.45
N PHE A 132 -5.60 8.04 -3.29
CA PHE A 132 -6.45 6.86 -3.42
C PHE A 132 -5.81 5.69 -2.69
N GLY A 133 -6.50 5.14 -1.70
CA GLY A 133 -6.08 3.96 -0.95
C GLY A 133 -6.78 2.69 -1.41
N LEU A 134 -6.05 1.58 -1.55
CA LEU A 134 -6.59 0.26 -1.85
C LEU A 134 -6.20 -0.72 -0.74
N THR A 135 -7.19 -1.41 -0.16
CA THR A 135 -6.94 -2.38 0.92
C THR A 135 -7.88 -3.58 0.85
N ALA A 136 -7.36 -4.79 1.03
CA ALA A 136 -8.18 -5.99 1.23
C ALA A 136 -8.83 -6.05 2.63
N GLY A 137 -8.55 -5.09 3.49
CA GLY A 137 -9.21 -4.88 4.77
C GLY A 137 -10.33 -3.85 4.70
N LEU A 138 -10.80 -3.41 5.88
CA LEU A 138 -11.77 -2.33 5.98
C LEU A 138 -11.15 -0.99 5.54
N PRO A 139 -11.90 -0.10 4.86
CA PRO A 139 -11.43 1.22 4.46
C PRO A 139 -10.81 2.04 5.58
N VAL A 140 -11.36 1.95 6.79
CA VAL A 140 -10.87 2.65 7.98
C VAL A 140 -9.39 2.41 8.28
N ASN A 141 -8.83 1.30 7.82
CA ASN A 141 -7.41 0.98 8.02
C ASN A 141 -6.48 1.98 7.31
N LEU A 142 -6.92 2.59 6.22
CA LEU A 142 -6.13 3.55 5.44
C LEU A 142 -6.63 5.00 5.52
N GLU A 143 -7.83 5.25 6.04
CA GLU A 143 -8.43 6.60 6.12
C GLU A 143 -7.49 7.61 6.79
N GLY A 144 -6.80 7.19 7.86
CA GLY A 144 -5.86 8.05 8.56
C GLY A 144 -4.57 8.40 7.79
N LEU A 145 -4.27 7.71 6.70
CA LEU A 145 -3.16 8.02 5.78
C LEU A 145 -3.64 8.79 4.56
N VAL A 146 -4.85 8.47 4.11
CA VAL A 146 -5.47 9.05 2.91
C VAL A 146 -5.97 10.47 3.15
N GLY A 147 -6.50 10.73 4.33
CA GLY A 147 -6.98 12.06 4.72
C GLY A 147 -8.30 12.45 4.04
N PRO A 148 -8.79 13.69 4.32
CA PRO A 148 -10.13 14.12 3.93
C PRO A 148 -10.31 14.37 2.43
N ASN A 149 -9.22 14.60 1.70
CA ASN A 149 -9.23 14.87 0.25
C ASN A 149 -9.00 13.61 -0.58
N GLY A 150 -9.05 12.44 0.05
CA GLY A 150 -8.80 11.17 -0.60
C GLY A 150 -9.99 10.22 -0.55
N LYS A 151 -9.79 9.03 -1.11
CA LYS A 151 -10.78 7.96 -1.16
C LYS A 151 -10.12 6.63 -0.89
N VAL A 152 -10.78 5.74 -0.15
CA VAL A 152 -10.31 4.38 0.09
C VAL A 152 -11.29 3.39 -0.52
N TRP A 153 -10.77 2.43 -1.28
CA TRP A 153 -11.50 1.24 -1.68
C TRP A 153 -11.05 0.07 -0.81
N GLY A 154 -11.98 -0.58 -0.15
CA GLY A 154 -11.72 -1.68 0.76
C GLY A 154 -12.86 -2.69 0.80
N LEU A 155 -12.72 -3.72 1.61
CA LEU A 155 -13.71 -4.77 1.77
C LEU A 155 -14.62 -4.45 2.96
N GLU A 156 -15.86 -4.09 2.72
CA GLU A 156 -16.85 -3.76 3.76
C GLU A 156 -17.82 -4.92 4.09
N SER A 157 -17.59 -6.07 3.48
CA SER A 157 -18.40 -7.28 3.71
C SER A 157 -17.52 -8.49 3.97
N PHE A 158 -18.13 -9.59 4.41
CA PHE A 158 -17.42 -10.87 4.45
C PHE A 158 -16.96 -11.28 3.06
N GLY A 159 -15.79 -11.92 2.99
CA GLY A 159 -15.24 -12.46 1.76
C GLY A 159 -16.09 -13.61 1.19
N PHE A 160 -15.73 -14.02 -0.01
CA PHE A 160 -16.35 -15.16 -0.71
C PHE A 160 -15.32 -16.26 -0.92
N SER A 161 -15.81 -17.48 -1.17
CA SER A 161 -14.95 -18.61 -1.53
C SER A 161 -14.98 -18.82 -3.03
N ALA A 162 -13.90 -18.41 -3.70
CA ALA A 162 -13.70 -18.60 -5.14
C ALA A 162 -12.19 -18.48 -5.47
N PRO A 163 -11.75 -18.82 -6.68
CA PRO A 163 -10.41 -18.50 -7.16
C PRO A 163 -10.15 -16.98 -7.07
N TYR A 164 -8.92 -16.60 -6.70
CA TYR A 164 -8.62 -15.19 -6.39
C TYR A 164 -8.96 -14.21 -7.53
N LYS A 165 -8.73 -14.57 -8.80
CA LYS A 165 -9.09 -13.74 -9.96
C LYS A 165 -10.59 -13.43 -10.04
N VAL A 166 -11.43 -14.41 -9.69
CA VAL A 166 -12.89 -14.20 -9.63
C VAL A 166 -13.26 -13.28 -8.47
N LEU A 167 -12.54 -13.40 -7.36
CA LEU A 167 -12.73 -12.51 -6.21
C LEU A 167 -12.30 -11.08 -6.52
N ASP A 168 -11.15 -10.90 -7.17
CA ASP A 168 -10.64 -9.60 -7.57
C ASP A 168 -11.64 -8.87 -8.47
N GLU A 169 -12.17 -9.56 -9.49
CA GLU A 169 -13.21 -9.02 -10.35
C GLU A 169 -14.49 -8.64 -9.57
N LYS A 170 -14.97 -9.56 -8.73
CA LYS A 170 -16.22 -9.39 -7.99
C LYS A 170 -16.13 -8.28 -6.94
N LEU A 171 -14.98 -8.13 -6.29
CA LEU A 171 -14.75 -7.20 -5.19
C LEU A 171 -14.09 -5.88 -5.64
N GLY A 172 -13.74 -5.79 -6.92
CA GLY A 172 -13.19 -4.57 -7.49
C GLY A 172 -11.70 -4.36 -7.22
N PHE A 173 -10.94 -5.42 -6.89
CA PHE A 173 -9.48 -5.35 -6.78
C PHE A 173 -8.81 -5.48 -8.16
N THR A 174 -9.20 -4.59 -9.08
CA THR A 174 -8.76 -4.61 -10.48
C THR A 174 -8.21 -3.25 -10.90
N ALA A 175 -7.29 -3.27 -11.87
CA ALA A 175 -6.73 -2.05 -12.48
C ALA A 175 -7.82 -1.11 -13.00
N LYS A 176 -8.89 -1.67 -13.61
CA LYS A 176 -10.02 -0.91 -14.14
C LYS A 176 -10.79 -0.19 -13.04
N ASN A 177 -11.03 -0.84 -11.91
CA ASN A 177 -11.71 -0.19 -10.79
C ASN A 177 -10.83 0.91 -10.19
N VAL A 178 -9.53 0.67 -9.99
CA VAL A 178 -8.58 1.71 -9.55
C VAL A 178 -8.66 2.92 -10.45
N TYR A 179 -8.60 2.72 -11.77
CA TYR A 179 -8.75 3.79 -12.75
C TYR A 179 -10.07 4.56 -12.57
N ASN A 180 -11.22 3.87 -12.48
CA ASN A 180 -12.52 4.50 -12.35
C ASN A 180 -12.62 5.33 -11.05
N GLN A 181 -12.18 4.74 -9.92
CA GLN A 181 -12.24 5.39 -8.61
C GLN A 181 -11.34 6.64 -8.54
N VAL A 182 -10.17 6.59 -9.18
CA VAL A 182 -9.27 7.75 -9.26
C VAL A 182 -9.86 8.83 -10.17
N LYS A 183 -10.49 8.47 -11.30
CA LYS A 183 -11.16 9.44 -12.16
C LYS A 183 -12.29 10.18 -11.41
N GLU A 184 -13.06 9.47 -10.60
CA GLU A 184 -14.08 10.07 -9.73
C GLU A 184 -13.46 10.99 -8.66
N LEU A 185 -12.32 10.62 -8.08
CA LEU A 185 -11.61 11.43 -7.09
C LEU A 185 -11.05 12.73 -7.68
N LEU A 186 -10.67 12.71 -8.96
CA LEU A 186 -10.07 13.86 -9.66
C LEU A 186 -11.10 14.80 -10.29
N ALA A 187 -12.34 14.35 -10.47
CA ALA A 187 -13.44 15.15 -11.02
C ALA A 187 -13.91 16.22 -10.03
#